data_598561d7e692c292c3147898823d28df
#
_entry.id   598561d7e692c292c3147898823d28df
#
_cell.length_a   1.000
_cell.length_b   1.000
_cell.length_c   1.000
_cell.angle_alpha   90.00
_cell.angle_beta   90.00
_cell.angle_gamma   90.00
#
_symmetry.space_group_name_H-M   'P 1'
#
loop_
_entity.id
_entity.type
_entity.pdbx_description
1 polymer ?
#
loop_
_entity_poly.entity_id
_entity_poly.type
_entity_poly.pdbx_seq_one_letter_code
_entity_poly.pdbx_strand_id
1 'polypeptide(L)'
;TGYFKEAVPTVKNYVRSFEDYDYIVGPSGSCIGAVRHQHPMLAERAGDRKLKQASEELVKRTYDFTEFLVDVLGVTDVGAYFPHRVTYHPTCHSVRVAHVGDRPYQLLRAVRGIDLVPLNGSDQCCGFGGTFCVKNSDVSVSMGGDKARNVMDTGAEYLVTGDNACLMHIGGIMHRMNAGVKTIHLAEILANTEEVTA
;
A
#
# COMPACT_ATOMS: atom_id res chain seq x y z
N THR A 1 -15.69 -5.46 9.24
CA THR A 1 -16.57 -5.08 10.36
C THR A 1 -17.96 -5.73 10.29
N GLY A 2 -18.38 -6.32 9.17
CA GLY A 2 -19.64 -7.03 9.03
C GLY A 2 -20.85 -6.19 8.58
N TYR A 3 -20.69 -4.88 8.41
CA TYR A 3 -21.75 -3.98 7.91
C TYR A 3 -21.86 -4.05 6.38
N PHE A 4 -22.25 -5.22 5.86
CA PHE A 4 -22.26 -5.47 4.42
C PHE A 4 -23.30 -4.66 3.67
N LYS A 5 -24.51 -4.50 4.23
CA LYS A 5 -25.59 -3.73 3.60
C LYS A 5 -25.23 -2.25 3.49
N GLU A 6 -24.65 -1.70 4.52
CA GLU A 6 -24.22 -0.31 4.62
C GLU A 6 -23.05 0.02 3.67
N ALA A 7 -22.27 -0.99 3.29
CA ALA A 7 -21.15 -0.83 2.36
C ALA A 7 -21.57 -0.82 0.87
N VAL A 8 -22.74 -1.38 0.53
CA VAL A 8 -23.21 -1.46 -0.88
C VAL A 8 -23.31 -0.09 -1.57
N PRO A 9 -23.84 0.98 -0.93
CA PRO A 9 -23.84 2.32 -1.54
C PRO A 9 -22.46 2.82 -1.93
N THR A 10 -21.41 2.49 -1.15
CA THR A 10 -20.02 2.84 -1.48
C THR A 10 -19.57 2.16 -2.77
N VAL A 11 -19.88 0.86 -2.94
CA VAL A 11 -19.57 0.13 -4.17
C VAL A 11 -20.31 0.73 -5.36
N LYS A 12 -21.57 1.08 -5.22
CA LYS A 12 -22.36 1.74 -6.29
C LYS A 12 -21.76 3.08 -6.68
N ASN A 13 -21.36 3.87 -5.70
CA ASN A 13 -20.72 5.16 -5.96
C ASN A 13 -19.38 4.98 -6.69
N TYR A 14 -18.57 4.00 -6.25
CA TYR A 14 -17.29 3.68 -6.90
C TYR A 14 -17.48 3.28 -8.35
N VAL A 15 -18.40 2.34 -8.64
CA VAL A 15 -18.71 1.92 -10.01
C VAL A 15 -19.09 3.12 -10.88
N ARG A 16 -20.05 3.93 -10.43
CA ARG A 16 -20.49 5.13 -11.18
C ARG A 16 -19.38 6.16 -11.41
N SER A 17 -18.44 6.28 -10.44
CA SER A 17 -17.36 7.27 -10.55
C SER A 17 -16.25 6.84 -11.52
N PHE A 18 -16.10 5.54 -11.77
CA PHE A 18 -14.98 5.00 -12.52
C PHE A 18 -15.38 4.20 -13.77
N GLU A 19 -16.67 4.10 -14.11
CA GLU A 19 -17.15 3.30 -15.25
C GLU A 19 -16.63 3.77 -16.59
N ASP A 20 -16.35 5.06 -16.75
CA ASP A 20 -15.90 5.65 -18.02
C ASP A 20 -14.37 5.72 -18.20
N TYR A 21 -13.58 5.25 -17.22
CA TYR A 21 -12.12 5.30 -17.29
C TYR A 21 -11.53 3.98 -17.78
N ASP A 22 -10.53 4.06 -18.68
CA ASP A 22 -9.82 2.89 -19.22
C ASP A 22 -8.92 2.22 -18.17
N TYR A 23 -8.33 3.01 -17.28
CA TYR A 23 -7.46 2.54 -16.21
C TYR A 23 -7.84 3.18 -14.87
N ILE A 24 -7.79 2.37 -13.82
CA ILE A 24 -7.98 2.81 -12.44
C ILE A 24 -6.71 2.43 -11.69
N VAL A 25 -5.99 3.43 -11.20
CA VAL A 25 -4.69 3.24 -10.54
C VAL A 25 -4.77 3.74 -9.11
N GLY A 26 -4.36 2.90 -8.17
CA GLY A 26 -4.36 3.25 -6.75
C GLY A 26 -3.00 3.03 -6.09
N PRO A 27 -2.53 4.01 -5.27
CA PRO A 27 -1.23 3.92 -4.62
C PRO A 27 -1.26 3.14 -3.29
N SER A 28 -2.33 2.39 -3.02
CA SER A 28 -2.51 1.67 -1.74
C SER A 28 -2.98 0.25 -1.97
N GLY A 29 -2.16 -0.72 -1.58
CA GLY A 29 -2.47 -2.15 -1.72
C GLY A 29 -3.74 -2.57 -0.97
N SER A 30 -4.08 -1.93 0.15
CA SER A 30 -5.32 -2.21 0.87
C SER A 30 -6.56 -1.72 0.11
N CYS A 31 -6.48 -0.55 -0.54
CA CYS A 31 -7.56 -0.02 -1.38
C CYS A 31 -7.76 -0.89 -2.63
N ILE A 32 -6.68 -1.24 -3.31
CA ILE A 32 -6.73 -2.11 -4.50
C ILE A 32 -7.29 -3.49 -4.14
N GLY A 33 -6.84 -4.08 -3.02
CA GLY A 33 -7.40 -5.33 -2.52
C GLY A 33 -8.90 -5.25 -2.22
N ALA A 34 -9.36 -4.14 -1.66
CA ALA A 34 -10.79 -3.91 -1.41
C ALA A 34 -11.59 -3.86 -2.72
N VAL A 35 -11.13 -3.10 -3.70
CA VAL A 35 -11.79 -2.99 -5.01
C VAL A 35 -11.83 -4.35 -5.71
N ARG A 36 -10.70 -5.04 -5.79
CA ARG A 36 -10.59 -6.31 -6.53
C ARG A 36 -11.39 -7.45 -5.91
N HIS A 37 -11.50 -7.51 -4.60
CA HIS A 37 -12.09 -8.66 -3.91
C HIS A 37 -13.38 -8.33 -3.16
N GLN A 38 -13.45 -7.19 -2.46
CA GLN A 38 -14.59 -6.89 -1.60
C GLN A 38 -15.75 -6.30 -2.36
N HIS A 39 -15.54 -5.48 -3.40
CA HIS A 39 -16.63 -4.89 -4.18
C HIS A 39 -17.50 -5.94 -4.86
N PRO A 40 -16.97 -6.90 -5.65
CA PRO A 40 -17.78 -7.96 -6.24
C PRO A 40 -18.47 -8.83 -5.19
N MET A 41 -17.78 -9.17 -4.09
CA MET A 41 -18.34 -9.95 -2.98
C MET A 41 -19.51 -9.23 -2.31
N LEU A 42 -19.42 -7.92 -2.09
CA LEU A 42 -20.50 -7.12 -1.48
C LEU A 42 -21.72 -7.05 -2.40
N ALA A 43 -21.52 -6.87 -3.70
CA ALA A 43 -22.58 -6.86 -4.70
C ALA A 43 -23.28 -8.23 -4.78
N GLU A 44 -22.53 -9.33 -4.73
CA GLU A 44 -23.07 -10.68 -4.70
C GLU A 44 -23.91 -10.94 -3.44
N ARG A 45 -23.41 -10.60 -2.26
CA ARG A 45 -24.15 -10.73 -1.00
C ARG A 45 -25.41 -9.88 -0.95
N ALA A 46 -25.43 -8.75 -1.66
CA ALA A 46 -26.61 -7.91 -1.81
C ALA A 46 -27.63 -8.46 -2.83
N GLY A 47 -27.30 -9.51 -3.58
CA GLY A 47 -28.13 -10.04 -4.66
C GLY A 47 -28.21 -9.12 -5.88
N ASP A 48 -27.35 -8.11 -5.98
CA ASP A 48 -27.32 -7.12 -7.07
C ASP A 48 -26.41 -7.61 -8.20
N ARG A 49 -26.98 -8.39 -9.11
CA ARG A 49 -26.23 -8.99 -10.25
C ARG A 49 -25.61 -7.95 -11.17
N LYS A 50 -26.29 -6.81 -11.39
CA LYS A 50 -25.79 -5.74 -12.26
C LYS A 50 -24.58 -5.06 -11.62
N LEU A 51 -24.66 -4.77 -10.33
CA LEU A 51 -23.56 -4.19 -9.58
C LEU A 51 -22.35 -5.15 -9.53
N LYS A 52 -22.59 -6.46 -9.34
CA LYS A 52 -21.54 -7.47 -9.36
C LYS A 52 -20.80 -7.46 -10.70
N GLN A 53 -21.53 -7.56 -11.82
CA GLN A 53 -20.95 -7.54 -13.15
C GLN A 53 -20.16 -6.25 -13.41
N ALA A 54 -20.72 -5.09 -13.08
CA ALA A 54 -20.04 -3.81 -13.23
C ALA A 54 -18.76 -3.73 -12.37
N SER A 55 -18.81 -4.24 -11.13
CA SER A 55 -17.62 -4.31 -10.27
C SER A 55 -16.55 -5.22 -10.86
N GLU A 56 -16.90 -6.39 -11.39
CA GLU A 56 -15.98 -7.33 -12.01
C GLU A 56 -15.31 -6.74 -13.28
N GLU A 57 -16.03 -5.94 -14.06
CA GLU A 57 -15.45 -5.20 -15.20
C GLU A 57 -14.44 -4.13 -14.74
N LEU A 58 -14.72 -3.42 -13.66
CA LEU A 58 -13.76 -2.46 -13.10
C LEU A 58 -12.51 -3.14 -12.53
N VAL A 59 -12.65 -4.32 -11.93
CA VAL A 59 -11.51 -5.11 -11.40
C VAL A 59 -10.46 -5.35 -12.49
N LYS A 60 -10.87 -5.67 -13.72
CA LYS A 60 -9.97 -5.98 -14.83
C LYS A 60 -9.04 -4.83 -15.23
N ARG A 61 -9.44 -3.60 -14.94
CA ARG A 61 -8.71 -2.36 -15.26
C ARG A 61 -8.26 -1.57 -14.02
N THR A 62 -8.34 -2.21 -12.85
CA THR A 62 -7.86 -1.65 -11.58
C THR A 62 -6.48 -2.19 -11.25
N TYR A 63 -5.51 -1.31 -11.09
CA TYR A 63 -4.10 -1.64 -10.89
C TYR A 63 -3.55 -1.02 -9.60
N ASP A 64 -2.67 -1.74 -8.94
CA ASP A 64 -1.74 -1.09 -8.01
C ASP A 64 -0.83 -0.15 -8.80
N PHE A 65 -0.42 0.93 -8.18
CA PHE A 65 0.44 1.95 -8.81
C PHE A 65 1.72 1.35 -9.41
N THR A 66 2.34 0.42 -8.71
CA THR A 66 3.57 -0.22 -9.20
C THR A 66 3.32 -1.24 -10.30
N GLU A 67 2.20 -1.95 -10.26
CA GLU A 67 1.75 -2.80 -11.38
C GLU A 67 1.50 -1.98 -12.63
N PHE A 68 0.85 -0.83 -12.49
CA PHE A 68 0.56 0.02 -13.63
C PHE A 68 1.84 0.53 -14.30
N LEU A 69 2.82 0.99 -13.51
CA LEU A 69 4.12 1.43 -14.04
C LEU A 69 4.85 0.30 -14.75
N VAL A 70 5.00 -0.86 -14.11
CA VAL A 70 5.84 -1.95 -14.61
C VAL A 70 5.15 -2.76 -15.70
N ASP A 71 3.89 -3.19 -15.48
CA ASP A 71 3.22 -4.14 -16.38
C ASP A 71 2.46 -3.46 -17.52
N VAL A 72 1.90 -2.27 -17.29
CA VAL A 72 1.09 -1.57 -18.29
C VAL A 72 1.94 -0.59 -19.08
N LEU A 73 2.74 0.23 -18.41
CA LEU A 73 3.59 1.23 -19.06
C LEU A 73 4.97 0.69 -19.45
N GLY A 74 5.41 -0.47 -18.91
CA GLY A 74 6.73 -1.04 -19.16
C GLY A 74 7.88 -0.21 -18.57
N VAL A 75 7.61 0.59 -17.54
CA VAL A 75 8.57 1.54 -16.96
C VAL A 75 9.04 1.03 -15.61
N THR A 76 10.36 0.83 -15.46
CA THR A 76 11.01 0.48 -14.18
C THR A 76 11.88 1.60 -13.64
N ASP A 77 12.32 2.54 -14.49
CA ASP A 77 13.06 3.74 -14.11
C ASP A 77 12.25 4.98 -14.48
N VAL A 78 11.83 5.71 -13.48
CA VAL A 78 11.07 6.97 -13.62
C VAL A 78 11.96 8.22 -13.50
N GLY A 79 13.28 8.05 -13.48
CA GLY A 79 14.25 9.13 -13.32
C GLY A 79 14.35 9.68 -11.89
N ALA A 80 13.85 8.93 -10.90
CA ALA A 80 13.84 9.36 -9.51
C ALA A 80 15.26 9.44 -8.91
N TYR A 81 15.44 10.36 -7.96
CA TYR A 81 16.68 10.54 -7.19
C TYR A 81 16.36 10.65 -5.70
N PHE A 82 16.94 9.77 -4.89
CA PHE A 82 16.72 9.77 -3.44
C PHE A 82 17.96 9.25 -2.70
N PRO A 83 18.95 10.12 -2.36
CA PRO A 83 20.27 9.72 -1.86
C PRO A 83 20.22 9.41 -0.36
N HIS A 84 19.39 8.46 0.05
CA HIS A 84 19.18 8.07 1.43
C HIS A 84 19.19 6.56 1.59
N ARG A 85 19.52 6.12 2.81
CA ARG A 85 19.40 4.74 3.25
C ARG A 85 17.95 4.44 3.62
N VAL A 86 17.31 3.52 2.90
CA VAL A 86 15.89 3.20 3.06
C VAL A 86 15.66 1.72 3.28
N THR A 87 14.60 1.40 4.02
CA THR A 87 14.08 0.04 4.11
C THR A 87 12.62 0.02 3.68
N TYR A 88 12.20 -1.03 2.95
CA TYR A 88 10.86 -1.13 2.39
C TYR A 88 10.00 -2.16 3.13
N HIS A 89 8.80 -1.75 3.57
CA HIS A 89 7.79 -2.63 4.12
C HIS A 89 6.74 -2.97 3.04
N PRO A 90 6.79 -4.19 2.46
CA PRO A 90 5.76 -4.67 1.54
C PRO A 90 4.50 -5.00 2.34
N THR A 91 3.47 -4.19 2.23
CA THR A 91 2.27 -4.33 3.05
C THR A 91 1.60 -5.70 2.88
N CYS A 92 0.95 -6.20 3.93
CA CYS A 92 0.31 -7.51 3.89
C CYS A 92 -0.77 -7.61 2.79
N HIS A 93 -1.46 -6.51 2.49
CA HIS A 93 -2.45 -6.48 1.40
C HIS A 93 -1.79 -6.52 0.02
N SER A 94 -0.68 -5.80 -0.19
CA SER A 94 0.07 -5.86 -1.46
C SER A 94 0.61 -7.26 -1.73
N VAL A 95 1.13 -7.94 -0.69
CA VAL A 95 1.70 -9.29 -0.83
C VAL A 95 0.61 -10.36 -0.99
N ARG A 96 -0.40 -10.38 -0.10
CA ARG A 96 -1.32 -11.51 0.07
C ARG A 96 -2.65 -11.35 -0.66
N VAL A 97 -3.03 -10.12 -1.01
CA VAL A 97 -4.34 -9.81 -1.59
C VAL A 97 -4.20 -9.25 -3.00
N ALA A 98 -3.41 -8.20 -3.18
CA ALA A 98 -3.19 -7.60 -4.50
C ALA A 98 -2.13 -8.35 -5.33
N HIS A 99 -1.28 -9.17 -4.70
CA HIS A 99 -0.20 -9.95 -5.34
C HIS A 99 0.74 -9.09 -6.20
N VAL A 100 1.13 -7.93 -5.67
CA VAL A 100 1.96 -6.94 -6.37
C VAL A 100 3.36 -7.49 -6.72
N GLY A 101 3.87 -8.44 -5.94
CA GLY A 101 5.15 -9.11 -6.20
C GLY A 101 6.37 -8.21 -6.00
N ASP A 102 7.36 -8.34 -6.89
CA ASP A 102 8.65 -7.63 -6.81
C ASP A 102 8.65 -6.22 -7.47
N ARG A 103 7.52 -5.79 -8.04
CA ARG A 103 7.42 -4.51 -8.77
C ARG A 103 7.86 -3.29 -7.96
N PRO A 104 7.48 -3.14 -6.68
CA PRO A 104 7.98 -2.05 -5.84
C PRO A 104 9.51 -2.06 -5.67
N TYR A 105 10.09 -3.26 -5.55
CA TYR A 105 11.53 -3.40 -5.45
C TYR A 105 12.26 -3.10 -6.76
N GLN A 106 11.67 -3.46 -7.91
CA GLN A 106 12.21 -3.10 -9.23
C GLN A 106 12.31 -1.58 -9.39
N LEU A 107 11.24 -0.87 -9.06
CA LEU A 107 11.19 0.59 -9.10
C LEU A 107 12.17 1.23 -8.11
N LEU A 108 12.22 0.75 -6.85
CA LEU A 108 13.13 1.28 -5.84
C LEU A 108 14.60 1.07 -6.21
N ARG A 109 14.96 -0.09 -6.76
CA ARG A 109 16.35 -0.38 -7.18
C ARG A 109 16.82 0.51 -8.34
N ALA A 110 15.91 1.06 -9.13
CA ALA A 110 16.20 1.98 -10.22
C ALA A 110 16.36 3.45 -9.75
N VAL A 111 15.95 3.79 -8.52
CA VAL A 111 16.11 5.14 -7.97
C VAL A 111 17.60 5.46 -7.77
N ARG A 112 18.06 6.56 -8.36
CA ARG A 112 19.46 6.97 -8.24
C ARG A 112 19.79 7.42 -6.82
N GLY A 113 20.95 7.01 -6.32
CA GLY A 113 21.45 7.38 -4.99
C GLY A 113 20.84 6.60 -3.82
N ILE A 114 19.83 5.76 -4.05
CA ILE A 114 19.17 5.01 -2.97
C ILE A 114 20.10 3.90 -2.42
N ASP A 115 20.15 3.78 -1.09
CA ASP A 115 20.74 2.62 -0.39
C ASP A 115 19.59 1.78 0.19
N LEU A 116 19.11 0.80 -0.60
CA LEU A 116 17.97 -0.03 -0.24
C LEU A 116 18.42 -1.25 0.59
N VAL A 117 18.13 -1.22 1.88
CA VAL A 117 18.51 -2.29 2.82
C VAL A 117 17.32 -3.22 3.14
N PRO A 118 17.58 -4.52 3.31
CA PRO A 118 16.52 -5.49 3.59
C PRO A 118 15.88 -5.26 4.97
N LEU A 119 14.58 -5.49 5.07
CA LEU A 119 13.80 -5.46 6.31
C LEU A 119 13.60 -6.86 6.85
N ASN A 120 14.09 -7.16 8.04
CA ASN A 120 13.80 -8.41 8.74
C ASN A 120 12.30 -8.51 9.04
N GLY A 121 11.71 -9.69 8.83
CA GLY A 121 10.27 -9.88 9.02
C GLY A 121 9.43 -9.00 8.09
N SER A 122 9.91 -8.72 6.87
CA SER A 122 9.21 -7.91 5.88
C SER A 122 7.80 -8.40 5.58
N ASP A 123 7.57 -9.72 5.60
CA ASP A 123 6.31 -10.41 5.38
C ASP A 123 5.31 -10.35 6.55
N GLN A 124 5.76 -9.88 7.72
CA GLN A 124 4.92 -9.72 8.91
C GLN A 124 4.02 -8.50 8.80
N CYS A 125 2.79 -8.62 9.30
CA CYS A 125 1.85 -7.50 9.35
C CYS A 125 2.33 -6.40 10.31
N CYS A 126 2.05 -5.14 9.97
CA CYS A 126 2.34 -4.00 10.85
C CYS A 126 1.43 -3.90 12.09
N GLY A 127 0.31 -4.65 12.12
CA GLY A 127 -0.64 -4.62 13.23
C GLY A 127 -1.79 -3.61 13.07
N PHE A 128 -1.82 -2.75 12.04
CA PHE A 128 -2.89 -1.76 11.87
C PHE A 128 -4.27 -2.41 11.68
N GLY A 129 -4.49 -3.14 10.57
CA GLY A 129 -5.72 -3.90 10.31
C GLY A 129 -7.03 -3.11 10.37
N GLY A 130 -7.02 -1.78 10.17
CA GLY A 130 -8.20 -0.92 10.26
C GLY A 130 -8.83 -0.96 11.66
N THR A 131 -10.06 -1.46 11.77
CA THR A 131 -10.74 -1.60 13.08
C THR A 131 -10.05 -2.55 14.06
N PHE A 132 -9.15 -3.40 13.58
CA PHE A 132 -8.37 -4.30 14.43
C PHE A 132 -7.52 -3.53 15.45
N CYS A 133 -6.84 -2.46 15.04
CA CYS A 133 -6.00 -1.67 15.94
C CYS A 133 -6.77 -0.99 17.07
N VAL A 134 -8.07 -0.74 16.87
CA VAL A 134 -8.95 -0.17 17.91
C VAL A 134 -9.51 -1.26 18.82
N LYS A 135 -9.95 -2.39 18.23
CA LYS A 135 -10.60 -3.48 18.99
C LYS A 135 -9.62 -4.38 19.72
N ASN A 136 -8.38 -4.46 19.24
CA ASN A 136 -7.31 -5.32 19.78
C ASN A 136 -6.02 -4.49 19.93
N SER A 137 -6.12 -3.37 20.64
CA SER A 137 -5.06 -2.36 20.73
C SER A 137 -3.73 -2.93 21.23
N ASP A 138 -3.77 -3.78 22.27
CA ASP A 138 -2.56 -4.35 22.88
C ASP A 138 -1.79 -5.24 21.90
N VAL A 139 -2.53 -6.09 21.16
CA VAL A 139 -1.93 -6.95 20.12
C VAL A 139 -1.41 -6.10 18.95
N SER A 140 -2.18 -5.11 18.54
CA SER A 140 -1.81 -4.18 17.47
C SER A 140 -0.51 -3.42 17.79
N VAL A 141 -0.42 -2.88 19.00
CA VAL A 141 0.78 -2.17 19.48
C VAL A 141 1.98 -3.10 19.57
N SER A 142 1.78 -4.34 20.05
CA SER A 142 2.86 -5.35 20.11
C SER A 142 3.41 -5.66 18.71
N MET A 143 2.53 -5.95 17.74
CA MET A 143 2.91 -6.23 16.35
C MET A 143 3.64 -5.04 15.71
N GLY A 144 3.12 -3.83 15.91
CA GLY A 144 3.74 -2.62 15.40
C GLY A 144 5.08 -2.30 16.07
N GLY A 145 5.23 -2.63 17.35
CA GLY A 145 6.47 -2.51 18.10
C GLY A 145 7.56 -3.44 17.58
N ASP A 146 7.20 -4.71 17.28
CA ASP A 146 8.14 -5.65 16.65
C ASP A 146 8.59 -5.14 15.27
N LYS A 147 7.64 -4.65 14.44
CA LYS A 147 7.96 -4.05 13.16
C LYS A 147 8.86 -2.82 13.29
N ALA A 148 8.57 -1.93 14.24
CA ALA A 148 9.38 -0.74 14.49
C ALA A 148 10.82 -1.11 14.89
N ARG A 149 11.02 -2.11 15.75
CA ARG A 149 12.35 -2.64 16.11
C ARG A 149 13.08 -3.17 14.87
N ASN A 150 12.41 -4.00 14.06
CA ASN A 150 13.02 -4.51 12.83
C ASN A 150 13.45 -3.38 11.87
N VAL A 151 12.68 -2.29 11.80
CA VAL A 151 13.05 -1.10 11.01
C VAL A 151 14.28 -0.41 11.60
N MET A 152 14.30 -0.18 12.91
CA MET A 152 15.43 0.46 13.61
C MET A 152 16.72 -0.35 13.44
N ASP A 153 16.65 -1.67 13.49
CA ASP A 153 17.79 -2.58 13.34
C ASP A 153 18.44 -2.52 11.95
N THR A 154 17.73 -2.01 10.93
CA THR A 154 18.29 -1.80 9.58
C THR A 154 19.27 -0.63 9.49
N GLY A 155 19.21 0.31 10.45
CA GLY A 155 19.92 1.58 10.38
C GLY A 155 19.45 2.49 9.24
N ALA A 156 18.25 2.27 8.70
CA ALA A 156 17.69 3.10 7.64
C ALA A 156 17.29 4.49 8.15
N GLU A 157 17.45 5.50 7.30
CA GLU A 157 16.96 6.86 7.55
C GLU A 157 15.44 6.96 7.32
N TYR A 158 14.93 6.15 6.37
CA TYR A 158 13.53 6.14 5.98
C TYR A 158 12.94 4.73 5.96
N LEU A 159 11.73 4.63 6.52
CA LEU A 159 10.82 3.52 6.24
C LEU A 159 9.92 3.89 5.05
N VAL A 160 9.93 3.05 4.03
CA VAL A 160 9.13 3.20 2.80
C VAL A 160 8.03 2.14 2.77
N THR A 161 6.83 2.52 2.34
CA THR A 161 5.77 1.56 1.98
C THR A 161 4.79 2.16 0.97
N GLY A 162 4.01 1.32 0.31
CA GLY A 162 2.92 1.71 -0.60
C GLY A 162 1.55 1.78 0.08
N ASP A 163 1.48 1.96 1.41
CA ASP A 163 0.19 2.07 2.12
C ASP A 163 0.29 3.01 3.32
N ASN A 164 -0.40 4.14 3.24
CA ASN A 164 -0.39 5.17 4.28
C ASN A 164 -0.89 4.69 5.65
N ALA A 165 -1.76 3.67 5.69
CA ALA A 165 -2.22 3.09 6.95
C ALA A 165 -1.08 2.43 7.71
N CYS A 166 -0.20 1.70 6.99
CA CYS A 166 1.01 1.12 7.56
C CYS A 166 2.03 2.20 7.95
N LEU A 167 2.23 3.23 7.11
CA LEU A 167 3.10 4.36 7.44
C LEU A 167 2.69 5.05 8.73
N MET A 168 1.40 5.39 8.86
CA MET A 168 0.85 6.06 10.03
C MET A 168 1.04 5.20 11.28
N HIS A 169 0.74 3.91 11.21
CA HIS A 169 0.80 3.02 12.37
C HIS A 169 2.23 2.78 12.84
N ILE A 170 3.12 2.35 11.94
CA ILE A 170 4.53 2.09 12.28
C ILE A 170 5.23 3.40 12.64
N GLY A 171 5.00 4.47 11.88
CA GLY A 171 5.58 5.80 12.12
C GLY A 171 5.18 6.38 13.47
N GLY A 172 3.91 6.24 13.87
CA GLY A 172 3.43 6.67 15.18
C GLY A 172 4.11 5.92 16.34
N ILE A 173 4.36 4.62 16.17
CA ILE A 173 5.08 3.80 17.16
C ILE A 173 6.56 4.21 17.20
N MET A 174 7.23 4.33 16.05
CA MET A 174 8.61 4.77 15.96
C MET A 174 8.82 6.16 16.57
N HIS A 175 7.87 7.09 16.35
CA HIS A 175 7.91 8.42 16.96
C HIS A 175 7.87 8.33 18.49
N ARG A 176 6.99 7.50 19.06
CA ARG A 176 6.93 7.28 20.53
C ARG A 176 8.19 6.61 21.09
N MET A 177 8.88 5.81 20.29
CA MET A 177 10.14 5.16 20.62
C MET A 177 11.37 6.07 20.43
N ASN A 178 11.18 7.31 19.93
CA ASN A 178 12.26 8.23 19.56
C ASN A 178 13.27 7.58 18.59
N ALA A 179 12.77 6.80 17.63
CA ALA A 179 13.58 5.99 16.73
C ALA A 179 14.45 6.80 15.74
N GLY A 180 14.10 8.07 15.49
CA GLY A 180 14.80 8.93 14.53
C GLY A 180 14.55 8.56 13.05
N VAL A 181 13.87 7.46 12.76
CA VAL A 181 13.56 7.01 11.39
C VAL A 181 12.34 7.77 10.87
N LYS A 182 12.46 8.33 9.66
CA LYS A 182 11.37 9.02 8.96
C LYS A 182 10.51 8.01 8.18
N THR A 183 9.29 8.39 7.86
CA THR A 183 8.39 7.60 7.01
C THR A 183 8.10 8.33 5.72
N ILE A 184 8.05 7.61 4.60
CA ILE A 184 7.77 8.18 3.28
C ILE A 184 6.98 7.18 2.43
N HIS A 185 6.03 7.66 1.64
CA HIS A 185 5.31 6.81 0.71
C HIS A 185 6.16 6.51 -0.53
N LEU A 186 6.04 5.29 -1.07
CA LEU A 186 6.78 4.88 -2.28
C LEU A 186 6.59 5.85 -3.44
N ALA A 187 5.37 6.33 -3.67
CA ALA A 187 5.09 7.28 -4.74
C ALA A 187 5.82 8.62 -4.58
N GLU A 188 6.08 9.05 -3.34
CA GLU A 188 6.85 10.29 -3.07
C GLU A 188 8.32 10.12 -3.47
N ILE A 189 8.92 8.96 -3.18
CA ILE A 189 10.29 8.65 -3.64
C ILE A 189 10.35 8.65 -5.17
N LEU A 190 9.40 7.99 -5.82
CA LEU A 190 9.38 7.87 -7.28
C LEU A 190 9.09 9.20 -7.99
N ALA A 191 8.47 10.16 -7.30
CA ALA A 191 8.24 11.52 -7.80
C ALA A 191 9.38 12.50 -7.50
N ASN A 192 10.38 12.09 -6.68
CA ASN A 192 11.47 12.96 -6.28
C ASN A 192 12.53 13.03 -7.37
N THR A 193 13.00 14.24 -7.71
CA THR A 193 14.03 14.49 -8.74
C THR A 193 15.19 15.30 -8.18
N GLU A 194 16.35 15.29 -8.86
CA GLU A 194 17.52 16.08 -8.45
C GLU A 194 17.23 17.59 -8.35
N GLU A 195 16.31 18.11 -9.17
CA GLU A 195 15.97 19.54 -9.21
C GLU A 195 15.22 20.03 -7.96
N VAL A 196 14.59 19.12 -7.22
CA VAL A 196 13.82 19.42 -6.00
C VAL A 196 14.68 19.36 -4.74
N THR A 197 15.88 18.80 -4.81
CA THR A 197 16.81 18.62 -3.68
C THR A 197 17.92 19.68 -3.61
N ALA A 198 17.85 20.72 -4.45
CA ALA A 198 18.81 21.84 -4.46
C ALA A 198 18.43 22.96 -3.48
#